data_2cf732cf916c4f361aa80affc60db2c9
#
_entry.id   2cf732cf916c4f361aa80affc60db2c9
#
_cell.length_a   1.000
_cell.length_b   1.000
_cell.length_c   1.000
_cell.angle_alpha   90.00
_cell.angle_beta   90.00
_cell.angle_gamma   90.00
#
_symmetry.space_group_name_H-M   'P 1'
#
loop_
_entity.id
_entity.type
_entity.pdbx_description
1 polymer ?
#
loop_
_entity_poly.entity_id
_entity_poly.type
_entity_poly.pdbx_seq_one_letter_code
_entity_poly.pdbx_strand_id
1 'polypeptide(L)' 'MQGTKLLKRITADPAIFGGKPIVRGMRISVELVLSLLAQGETTEDILHDYPDLEADDIRACLAYAHAVIADDTLEAVRVS' A
#
# COMPACT_ATOMS: atom_id res chain seq x y z
N MET A 1 10.12 -9.04 -12.59
CA MET A 1 8.78 -9.18 -12.19
C MET A 1 8.19 -7.90 -11.80
N GLN A 2 6.96 -7.71 -12.18
CA GLN A 2 6.27 -6.50 -11.90
C GLN A 2 6.10 -6.25 -10.42
N GLY A 3 5.84 -7.29 -9.66
CA GLY A 3 5.66 -7.15 -8.23
C GLY A 3 6.86 -6.53 -7.55
N THR A 4 8.06 -6.96 -7.93
CA THR A 4 9.27 -6.43 -7.35
C THR A 4 9.47 -4.96 -7.72
N LYS A 5 9.15 -4.60 -8.94
CA LYS A 5 9.24 -3.23 -9.35
C LYS A 5 8.26 -2.35 -8.60
N LEU A 6 7.03 -2.84 -8.44
CA LEU A 6 6.03 -2.09 -7.70
C LEU A 6 6.47 -1.85 -6.26
N LEU A 7 7.07 -2.86 -5.64
CA LEU A 7 7.45 -2.73 -4.23
C LEU A 7 8.49 -1.64 -4.01
N LYS A 8 9.25 -1.27 -5.03
CA LYS A 8 10.22 -0.19 -4.90
C LYS A 8 9.57 1.16 -4.67
N ARG A 9 8.28 1.27 -4.94
CA ARG A 9 7.55 2.51 -4.68
C ARG A 9 7.18 2.65 -3.22
N ILE A 10 7.34 1.61 -2.43
CA ILE A 10 7.02 1.66 -1.01
C ILE A 10 8.30 1.90 -0.23
N THR A 11 8.30 2.95 0.58
CA THR A 11 9.47 3.35 1.35
C THR A 11 9.07 3.51 2.82
N ALA A 12 10.04 3.82 3.65
CA ALA A 12 9.79 4.08 5.05
C ALA A 12 10.77 5.15 5.51
N ASP A 13 10.30 6.04 6.37
CA ASP A 13 11.13 7.10 6.91
C ASP A 13 10.75 7.25 8.38
N PRO A 14 11.71 7.07 9.31
CA PRO A 14 11.38 7.16 10.73
C PRO A 14 10.73 8.48 11.13
N ALA A 15 10.96 9.53 10.35
CA ALA A 15 10.39 10.83 10.65
C ALA A 15 8.96 10.98 10.13
N ILE A 16 8.46 10.02 9.36
CA ILE A 16 7.12 10.08 8.80
C ILE A 16 6.31 8.92 9.34
N PHE A 17 5.25 9.23 10.05
CA PHE A 17 4.33 8.25 10.63
C PHE A 17 5.06 7.14 11.41
N GLY A 18 6.16 7.51 12.08
CA GLY A 18 6.87 6.54 12.91
C GLY A 18 7.50 5.41 12.14
N GLY A 19 7.79 5.62 10.85
CA GLY A 19 8.42 4.58 10.04
C GLY A 19 7.49 3.62 9.37
N LYS A 20 6.17 3.91 9.39
CA LYS A 20 5.22 3.05 8.68
C LYS A 20 5.46 3.12 7.17
N PRO A 21 5.06 2.09 6.43
CA PRO A 21 5.24 2.11 4.97
C PRO A 21 4.47 3.28 4.34
N ILE A 22 5.15 3.98 3.46
CA ILE A 22 4.59 5.13 2.76
C ILE A 22 4.89 5.00 1.28
N VAL A 23 4.23 5.84 0.47
CA VAL A 23 4.40 5.81 -0.97
C VAL A 23 5.47 6.83 -1.36
N ARG A 24 6.58 6.36 -1.92
CA ARG A 24 7.65 7.17 -2.52
C ARG A 24 8.04 8.39 -1.68
N GLY A 25 8.23 8.18 -0.37
CA GLY A 25 8.65 9.25 0.51
C GLY A 25 7.59 10.30 0.81
N MET A 26 6.37 10.11 0.34
CA MET A 26 5.29 11.06 0.58
C MET A 26 4.63 10.80 1.92
N ARG A 27 3.92 11.80 2.43
CA ARG A 27 3.15 11.62 3.64
C ARG A 27 1.80 11.00 3.33
N ILE A 28 1.84 9.91 2.58
CA ILE A 28 0.67 9.13 2.22
C ILE A 28 1.05 7.70 2.54
N SER A 29 0.39 7.12 3.53
CA SER A 29 0.76 5.78 3.99
C SER A 29 0.07 4.71 3.15
N VAL A 30 0.69 3.54 3.11
CA VAL A 30 0.07 2.37 2.50
C VAL A 30 -1.24 2.08 3.21
N GLU A 31 -1.24 2.21 4.53
CA GLU A 31 -2.42 1.94 5.33
C GLU A 31 -3.60 2.82 4.89
N LEU A 32 -3.34 4.10 4.62
CA LEU A 32 -4.41 4.99 4.16
C LEU A 32 -4.98 4.52 2.84
N VAL A 33 -4.11 4.22 1.88
CA VAL A 33 -4.56 3.79 0.56
C VAL A 33 -5.40 2.51 0.67
N LEU A 34 -4.93 1.56 1.46
CA LEU A 34 -5.67 0.31 1.62
C LEU A 34 -7.03 0.55 2.28
N SER A 35 -7.08 1.46 3.24
CA SER A 35 -8.34 1.75 3.91
C SER A 35 -9.34 2.41 2.95
N LEU A 36 -8.87 3.27 2.07
CA LEU A 36 -9.75 3.90 1.09
C LEU A 36 -10.31 2.85 0.13
N LEU A 37 -9.47 1.94 -0.32
CA LEU A 37 -9.93 0.86 -1.18
C LEU A 37 -10.96 -0.02 -0.45
N ALA A 38 -10.71 -0.30 0.82
CA ALA A 38 -11.63 -1.11 1.61
C ALA A 38 -12.98 -0.43 1.79
N GLN A 39 -13.00 0.90 1.76
CA GLN A 39 -14.24 1.65 1.86
C GLN A 39 -14.99 1.73 0.54
N GLY A 40 -14.42 1.18 -0.50
CA GLY A 40 -15.08 1.15 -1.81
C GLY A 40 -14.64 2.23 -2.76
N GLU A 41 -13.61 3.02 -2.40
CA GLU A 41 -13.09 4.01 -3.33
C GLU A 41 -12.39 3.33 -4.48
N THR A 42 -12.54 3.88 -5.67
CA THR A 42 -11.86 3.34 -6.84
C THR A 42 -10.48 3.97 -6.94
N THR A 43 -9.63 3.38 -7.78
CA THR A 43 -8.33 3.98 -8.09
C THR A 43 -8.53 5.41 -8.59
N GLU A 44 -9.52 5.63 -9.44
CA GLU A 44 -9.77 6.97 -9.98
C GLU A 44 -10.14 7.95 -8.88
N ASP A 45 -10.97 7.54 -7.94
CA ASP A 45 -11.35 8.39 -6.82
C ASP A 45 -10.13 8.80 -6.02
N ILE A 46 -9.26 7.83 -5.74
CA ILE A 46 -8.07 8.08 -4.93
C ILE A 46 -7.12 9.02 -5.66
N LEU A 47 -6.93 8.80 -6.96
CA LEU A 47 -6.03 9.66 -7.73
C LEU A 47 -6.59 11.07 -7.87
N HIS A 48 -7.91 11.21 -7.87
CA HIS A 48 -8.52 12.52 -7.90
C HIS A 48 -8.25 13.29 -6.61
N ASP A 49 -8.37 12.61 -5.48
CA ASP A 49 -8.19 13.25 -4.18
C ASP A 49 -6.72 13.44 -3.81
N TYR A 50 -5.85 12.58 -4.34
CA TYR A 50 -4.41 12.63 -4.05
C TYR A 50 -3.66 12.67 -5.38
N PRO A 51 -3.64 13.83 -6.03
CA PRO A 51 -3.13 13.92 -7.41
C PRO A 51 -1.63 13.63 -7.56
N ASP A 52 -0.89 13.60 -6.46
CA ASP A 52 0.53 13.22 -6.54
C ASP A 52 0.71 11.71 -6.68
N LEU A 53 -0.34 10.94 -6.47
CA LEU A 53 -0.26 9.50 -6.63
C LEU A 53 -0.45 9.11 -8.08
N GLU A 54 0.15 7.99 -8.44
CA GLU A 54 0.00 7.39 -9.75
C GLU A 54 -0.73 6.06 -9.61
N ALA A 55 -1.31 5.57 -10.68
CA ALA A 55 -2.03 4.31 -10.63
C ALA A 55 -1.15 3.18 -10.12
N ASP A 56 0.13 3.18 -10.52
CA ASP A 56 1.05 2.15 -10.05
C ASP A 56 1.35 2.27 -8.56
N ASP A 57 1.15 3.44 -7.96
CA ASP A 57 1.30 3.57 -6.51
C ASP A 57 0.20 2.80 -5.79
N ILE A 58 -1.01 2.82 -6.33
CA ILE A 58 -2.11 2.05 -5.76
C ILE A 58 -1.80 0.56 -5.87
N ARG A 59 -1.31 0.14 -7.03
CA ARG A 59 -0.94 -1.26 -7.23
C ARG A 59 0.21 -1.66 -6.32
N ALA A 60 1.12 -0.74 -6.08
CA ALA A 60 2.24 -1.00 -5.17
C ALA A 60 1.76 -1.25 -3.76
N CYS A 61 0.75 -0.49 -3.31
CA CYS A 61 0.19 -0.71 -1.99
C CYS A 61 -0.44 -2.09 -1.89
N LEU A 62 -1.14 -2.51 -2.94
CA LEU A 62 -1.75 -3.84 -2.96
C LEU A 62 -0.67 -4.93 -2.97
N ALA A 63 0.39 -4.71 -3.76
CA ALA A 63 1.49 -5.66 -3.82
C ALA A 63 2.20 -5.78 -2.47
N TYR A 64 2.34 -4.66 -1.77
CA TYR A 64 2.96 -4.67 -0.46
C TYR A 64 2.11 -5.45 0.54
N ALA A 65 0.81 -5.19 0.55
CA ALA A 65 -0.10 -5.91 1.43
C ALA A 65 -0.07 -7.40 1.14
N HIS A 66 -0.04 -7.75 -0.13
CA HIS A 66 0.02 -9.14 -0.52
C HIS A 66 1.31 -9.79 -0.02
N ALA A 67 2.44 -9.10 -0.17
CA ALA A 67 3.71 -9.64 0.26
C ALA A 67 3.76 -9.86 1.77
N VAL A 68 3.20 -8.93 2.53
CA VAL A 68 3.16 -9.05 3.98
C VAL A 68 2.32 -10.24 4.39
N ILE A 69 1.16 -10.39 3.79
CA ILE A 69 0.26 -11.50 4.14
C ILE A 69 0.82 -12.84 3.68
N ALA A 70 1.45 -12.86 2.52
CA ALA A 70 2.02 -14.09 2.00
C ALA A 70 3.19 -14.58 2.84
N ASP A 71 3.92 -13.63 3.44
CA ASP A 71 5.03 -13.97 4.28
C ASP A 71 4.60 -14.45 5.63
N ASP A 72 3.51 -13.92 6.15
CA ASP A 72 2.97 -14.34 7.41
C ASP A 72 2.30 -15.63 7.23
N THR A 73 2.30 -16.41 8.24
CA THR A 73 1.57 -17.60 8.11
C THR A 73 0.13 -17.32 8.15
N LEU A 74 -0.61 -18.13 7.52
CA LEU A 74 -2.03 -17.99 7.51
C LEU A 74 -2.70 -18.67 8.66
N GLU A 75 -1.92 -19.03 9.65
CA GLU A 75 -2.47 -19.75 10.78
C GLU A 75 -3.55 -19.00 11.48
N ALA A 76 -3.41 -17.70 11.51
CA ALA A 76 -4.38 -16.89 12.22
C ALA A 76 -5.71 -16.87 11.51
N VAL A 77 -5.74 -17.20 10.23
CA VAL A 77 -6.96 -17.10 9.49
C VAL A 77 -7.46 -18.41 9.03
N ARG A 78 -6.72 -19.48 9.31
CA ARG A 78 -7.10 -20.66 8.82
C ARG A 78 -8.18 -21.18 9.46
N VAL A 79 -8.86 -21.53 9.36
CA VAL A 79 -9.75 -21.95 9.90
C VAL A 79 -10.66 -22.27 9.83
N SER A 80 -11.01 -22.35 9.77
CA SER A 80 -11.94 -22.62 9.88
C SER A 80 -12.69 -23.00 9.56
#